data_495ccc092399e277173b5b0af3e83192
#
_entry.id   495ccc092399e277173b5b0af3e83192
#
_cell.length_a   1.000
_cell.length_b   1.000
_cell.length_c   1.000
_cell.angle_alpha   90.00
_cell.angle_beta   90.00
_cell.angle_gamma   90.00
#
_symmetry.space_group_name_H-M   'P 1'
#
loop_
_entity.id
_entity.type
_entity.pdbx_description
1 polymer ?
#
loop_
_entity_poly.entity_id
_entity_poly.type
_entity_poly.pdbx_seq_one_letter_code
_entity_poly.pdbx_strand_id
1 'polypeptide(L)'
;MKKRTTVLPGLLLAALATLPLQAATVRIVQTNSAGDSVMLIDPATNTVVGEIKEIEVNHGAAVAPDGSRFYITNEAESTLDIADAKTLKITKHIPLTNHPNNIAVSKDGKRVYVAIVGGPGAVDVIDAASMTRAKSIRTEGGIHNVYVTPDGRFVVAGSIIGKKINVIDQAKEEIVWTLATEEGVRPMAFDVNPDGATKRIFAQLSGFNGFVIVDFAKQQVVDKIKLPELPPAERVTQGLQGSPSHGLAIAPDGKTLCVLSKMNTRVYMYSLPELKLLGESKVGHHPDWLTFTPDSKRVYVANAGSNSVSVVDVAGRKEIAQIPVGQVPKRNITAVLP
;
A
#
# COMPACT_ATOMS: atom_id res chain seq x y z
N MET A 1 -16.58 84.54 4.33
CA MET A 1 -17.27 83.26 4.65
C MET A 1 -16.71 82.17 3.73
N LYS A 2 -15.81 81.33 4.20
CA LYS A 2 -15.27 80.22 3.40
C LYS A 2 -15.99 78.92 3.84
N LYS A 3 -16.72 78.27 2.93
CA LYS A 3 -17.37 77.00 3.13
C LYS A 3 -16.29 75.86 3.13
N ARG A 4 -16.18 75.10 4.21
CA ARG A 4 -15.40 73.93 4.26
C ARG A 4 -16.24 72.75 3.77
N THR A 5 -15.82 72.09 2.75
CA THR A 5 -16.40 70.81 2.25
C THR A 5 -15.73 69.67 2.99
N THR A 6 -16.49 68.90 3.77
CA THR A 6 -16.02 67.68 4.47
C THR A 6 -16.20 66.48 3.52
N VAL A 7 -15.09 65.85 3.15
CA VAL A 7 -15.10 64.60 2.38
C VAL A 7 -15.09 63.45 3.39
N LEU A 8 -16.14 62.60 3.39
CA LEU A 8 -16.17 61.33 4.14
C LEU A 8 -15.33 60.27 3.37
N PRO A 9 -14.48 59.48 4.05
CA PRO A 9 -13.84 58.35 3.41
C PRO A 9 -14.81 57.16 3.36
N GLY A 10 -15.10 56.70 2.14
CA GLY A 10 -15.87 55.50 1.91
C GLY A 10 -15.06 54.25 2.34
N LEU A 11 -15.57 53.48 3.28
CA LEU A 11 -15.05 52.15 3.62
C LEU A 11 -15.40 51.18 2.50
N LEU A 12 -14.42 50.71 1.74
CA LEU A 12 -14.54 49.56 0.86
C LEU A 12 -14.53 48.29 1.73
N LEU A 13 -15.67 47.64 1.95
CA LEU A 13 -15.74 46.29 2.47
C LEU A 13 -15.31 45.32 1.37
N ALA A 14 -14.10 44.77 1.45
CA ALA A 14 -13.68 43.64 0.66
C ALA A 14 -14.39 42.39 1.17
N ALA A 15 -15.37 41.88 0.43
CA ALA A 15 -15.99 40.57 0.70
C ALA A 15 -14.94 39.48 0.37
N LEU A 16 -14.35 38.89 1.39
CA LEU A 16 -13.58 37.63 1.27
C LEU A 16 -14.59 36.50 0.94
N ALA A 17 -14.63 36.13 -0.35
CA ALA A 17 -15.32 34.92 -0.77
C ALA A 17 -14.57 33.70 -0.18
N THR A 18 -15.12 33.10 0.87
CA THR A 18 -14.67 31.79 1.35
C THR A 18 -15.10 30.77 0.33
N LEU A 19 -14.15 30.28 -0.48
CA LEU A 19 -14.35 29.09 -1.32
C LEU A 19 -14.67 27.93 -0.36
N PRO A 20 -15.72 27.13 -0.62
CA PRO A 20 -15.99 25.95 0.18
C PRO A 20 -14.79 25.01 0.07
N LEU A 21 -14.21 24.66 1.21
CA LEU A 21 -13.19 23.62 1.30
C LEU A 21 -13.86 22.32 0.84
N GLN A 22 -13.52 21.85 -0.34
CA GLN A 22 -14.06 20.60 -0.85
C GLN A 22 -13.61 19.48 0.10
N ALA A 23 -14.55 18.73 0.65
CA ALA A 23 -14.24 17.63 1.55
C ALA A 23 -13.42 16.58 0.80
N ALA A 24 -12.30 16.17 1.38
CA ALA A 24 -11.43 15.17 0.79
C ALA A 24 -12.20 13.87 0.52
N THR A 25 -12.06 13.34 -0.68
CA THR A 25 -12.77 12.15 -1.14
C THR A 25 -11.91 10.90 -0.93
N VAL A 26 -12.39 9.95 -0.13
CA VAL A 26 -11.69 8.68 0.08
C VAL A 26 -12.07 7.69 -1.01
N ARG A 27 -11.08 7.00 -1.57
CA ARG A 27 -11.26 5.88 -2.51
C ARG A 27 -10.36 4.72 -2.12
N ILE A 28 -10.87 3.50 -2.29
CA ILE A 28 -10.04 2.29 -2.29
C ILE A 28 -9.72 1.98 -3.75
N VAL A 29 -8.44 1.99 -4.06
CA VAL A 29 -7.93 1.72 -5.42
C VAL A 29 -7.52 0.27 -5.47
N GLN A 30 -8.15 -0.52 -6.33
CA GLN A 30 -7.98 -1.97 -6.42
C GLN A 30 -7.40 -2.37 -7.78
N THR A 31 -6.20 -2.96 -7.78
CA THR A 31 -5.57 -3.55 -8.98
C THR A 31 -6.11 -4.96 -9.25
N ASN A 32 -6.27 -5.30 -10.53
CA ASN A 32 -6.83 -6.58 -11.00
C ASN A 32 -5.83 -7.23 -11.98
N SER A 33 -4.91 -8.07 -11.48
CA SER A 33 -3.69 -8.47 -12.21
C SER A 33 -3.90 -9.50 -13.33
N ALA A 34 -5.10 -10.00 -13.54
CA ALA A 34 -5.46 -10.79 -14.72
C ALA A 34 -6.44 -10.02 -15.65
N GLY A 35 -6.47 -8.71 -15.53
CA GLY A 35 -7.24 -7.77 -16.33
C GLY A 35 -6.40 -6.56 -16.71
N ASP A 36 -7.04 -5.62 -17.36
CA ASP A 36 -6.45 -4.38 -17.89
C ASP A 36 -6.93 -3.13 -17.16
N SER A 37 -7.57 -3.29 -16.00
CA SER A 37 -8.20 -2.17 -15.30
C SER A 37 -7.91 -2.14 -13.80
N VAL A 38 -7.85 -0.92 -13.26
CA VAL A 38 -7.78 -0.62 -11.83
C VAL A 38 -9.08 0.04 -11.41
N MET A 39 -9.76 -0.54 -10.42
CA MET A 39 -11.08 -0.08 -9.98
C MET A 39 -10.98 0.82 -8.75
N LEU A 40 -11.83 1.84 -8.70
CA LEU A 40 -11.97 2.73 -7.55
C LEU A 40 -13.28 2.41 -6.83
N ILE A 41 -13.19 2.09 -5.54
CA ILE A 41 -14.33 1.77 -4.69
C ILE A 41 -14.58 2.95 -3.76
N ASP A 42 -15.85 3.35 -3.63
CA ASP A 42 -16.29 4.32 -2.62
C ASP A 42 -16.56 3.61 -1.30
N PRO A 43 -15.79 3.90 -0.22
CA PRO A 43 -16.01 3.27 1.07
C PRO A 43 -17.30 3.73 1.79
N ALA A 44 -17.95 4.81 1.35
CA ALA A 44 -19.22 5.22 1.90
C ALA A 44 -20.38 4.33 1.45
N THR A 45 -20.31 3.83 0.20
CA THR A 45 -21.36 3.00 -0.42
C THR A 45 -20.95 1.54 -0.61
N ASN A 46 -19.65 1.23 -0.52
CA ASN A 46 -19.05 -0.06 -0.86
C ASN A 46 -19.35 -0.48 -2.31
N THR A 47 -19.28 0.46 -3.24
CA THR A 47 -19.51 0.21 -4.67
C THR A 47 -18.33 0.71 -5.51
N VAL A 48 -18.11 0.09 -6.67
CA VAL A 48 -17.17 0.58 -7.68
C VAL A 48 -17.75 1.84 -8.31
N VAL A 49 -16.97 2.94 -8.29
CA VAL A 49 -17.39 4.26 -8.77
C VAL A 49 -16.50 4.83 -9.87
N GLY A 50 -15.45 4.13 -10.24
CA GLY A 50 -14.53 4.55 -11.29
C GLY A 50 -13.59 3.43 -11.71
N GLU A 51 -12.98 3.61 -12.87
CA GLU A 51 -12.07 2.63 -13.46
C GLU A 51 -10.97 3.34 -14.28
N ILE A 52 -9.72 2.95 -14.04
CA ILE A 52 -8.57 3.31 -14.88
C ILE A 52 -8.32 2.11 -15.78
N LYS A 53 -8.40 2.29 -17.09
CA LYS A 53 -8.28 1.25 -18.12
C LYS A 53 -6.90 1.24 -18.77
N GLU A 54 -6.65 0.24 -19.60
CA GLU A 54 -5.46 0.15 -20.46
C GLU A 54 -4.15 -0.04 -19.68
N ILE A 55 -4.21 -0.74 -18.53
CA ILE A 55 -3.03 -1.14 -17.76
C ILE A 55 -3.05 -2.66 -17.65
N GLU A 56 -2.45 -3.32 -18.60
CA GLU A 56 -2.41 -4.78 -18.66
C GLU A 56 -1.52 -5.36 -17.55
N VAL A 57 -1.99 -6.43 -16.89
CA VAL A 57 -1.30 -7.06 -15.74
C VAL A 57 -0.89 -6.01 -14.68
N ASN A 58 -1.85 -5.16 -14.29
CA ASN A 58 -1.62 -4.16 -13.26
C ASN A 58 -1.42 -4.81 -11.89
N HIS A 59 -0.38 -4.41 -11.16
CA HIS A 59 -0.02 -5.06 -9.89
C HIS A 59 0.05 -4.08 -8.72
N GLY A 60 1.08 -3.24 -8.67
CA GLY A 60 1.26 -2.24 -7.63
C GLY A 60 0.47 -0.97 -7.93
N ALA A 61 -0.04 -0.33 -6.89
CA ALA A 61 -0.64 1.00 -6.97
C ALA A 61 -0.15 1.89 -5.82
N ALA A 62 0.00 3.18 -6.09
CA ALA A 62 0.25 4.21 -5.11
C ALA A 62 -0.44 5.50 -5.54
N VAL A 63 -0.68 6.41 -4.59
CA VAL A 63 -1.24 7.73 -4.84
C VAL A 63 -0.22 8.80 -4.46
N ALA A 64 -0.15 9.88 -5.22
CA ALA A 64 0.65 11.04 -4.86
C ALA A 64 0.13 11.63 -3.53
N PRO A 65 0.99 12.16 -2.63
CA PRO A 65 0.55 12.71 -1.35
C PRO A 65 -0.47 13.86 -1.47
N ASP A 66 -0.48 14.57 -2.58
CA ASP A 66 -1.47 15.63 -2.88
C ASP A 66 -2.77 15.08 -3.51
N GLY A 67 -2.87 13.77 -3.71
CA GLY A 67 -4.03 13.11 -4.31
C GLY A 67 -4.23 13.37 -5.81
N SER A 68 -3.29 14.03 -6.47
CA SER A 68 -3.46 14.49 -7.88
C SER A 68 -3.33 13.38 -8.92
N ARG A 69 -2.63 12.30 -8.61
CA ARG A 69 -2.35 11.22 -9.57
C ARG A 69 -2.14 9.87 -8.90
N PHE A 70 -2.37 8.83 -9.68
CA PHE A 70 -2.04 7.45 -9.34
C PHE A 70 -0.79 7.01 -10.08
N TYR A 71 -0.01 6.18 -9.42
CA TYR A 71 1.13 5.46 -9.97
C TYR A 71 0.77 3.97 -9.97
N ILE A 72 0.86 3.29 -11.11
CA ILE A 72 0.45 1.89 -11.26
C ILE A 72 1.55 1.16 -12.03
N THR A 73 1.98 0.01 -11.52
CA THR A 73 2.91 -0.85 -12.27
C THR A 73 2.16 -1.66 -13.30
N ASN A 74 2.67 -1.64 -14.53
CA ASN A 74 2.25 -2.46 -15.66
C ASN A 74 3.32 -3.55 -15.88
N GLU A 75 2.98 -4.78 -15.49
CA GLU A 75 3.95 -5.89 -15.59
C GLU A 75 4.14 -6.33 -17.04
N ALA A 76 3.11 -6.25 -17.88
CA ALA A 76 3.18 -6.66 -19.28
C ALA A 76 4.18 -5.82 -20.08
N GLU A 77 4.19 -4.51 -19.86
CA GLU A 77 5.04 -3.58 -20.60
C GLU A 77 6.31 -3.16 -19.86
N SER A 78 6.47 -3.58 -18.61
CA SER A 78 7.55 -3.13 -17.74
C SER A 78 7.61 -1.60 -17.61
N THR A 79 6.45 -0.99 -17.35
CA THR A 79 6.31 0.46 -17.15
C THR A 79 5.74 0.81 -15.78
N LEU A 80 5.96 2.06 -15.37
CA LEU A 80 5.18 2.76 -14.37
C LEU A 80 4.23 3.68 -15.10
N ASP A 81 2.94 3.40 -15.00
CA ASP A 81 1.89 4.17 -15.64
C ASP A 81 1.32 5.20 -14.65
N ILE A 82 1.20 6.44 -15.12
CA ILE A 82 0.70 7.56 -14.32
C ILE A 82 -0.69 7.90 -14.83
N ALA A 83 -1.69 7.83 -13.95
CA ALA A 83 -3.05 8.25 -14.24
C ALA A 83 -3.42 9.51 -13.45
N ASP A 84 -4.10 10.44 -14.09
CA ASP A 84 -4.67 11.62 -13.45
C ASP A 84 -5.86 11.21 -12.56
N ALA A 85 -5.86 11.63 -11.30
CA ALA A 85 -6.84 11.17 -10.32
C ALA A 85 -8.26 11.72 -10.55
N LYS A 86 -8.40 12.82 -11.27
CA LYS A 86 -9.70 13.43 -11.57
C LYS A 86 -10.35 12.83 -12.83
N THR A 87 -9.55 12.64 -13.87
CA THR A 87 -10.05 12.13 -15.17
C THR A 87 -9.94 10.62 -15.31
N LEU A 88 -9.18 9.94 -14.45
CA LEU A 88 -8.85 8.52 -14.48
C LEU A 88 -8.19 8.08 -15.80
N LYS A 89 -7.56 9.01 -16.51
CA LYS A 89 -6.85 8.73 -17.77
C LYS A 89 -5.35 8.61 -17.54
N ILE A 90 -4.73 7.70 -18.26
CA ILE A 90 -3.26 7.59 -18.28
C ILE A 90 -2.69 8.82 -18.96
N THR A 91 -1.73 9.44 -18.31
CA THR A 91 -1.04 10.65 -18.78
C THR A 91 0.41 10.40 -19.18
N LYS A 92 1.00 9.31 -18.67
CA LYS A 92 2.42 9.00 -18.92
C LYS A 92 2.70 7.52 -18.68
N HIS A 93 3.56 6.94 -19.52
CA HIS A 93 4.23 5.65 -19.30
C HIS A 93 5.72 5.90 -19.09
N ILE A 94 6.28 5.39 -18.01
CA ILE A 94 7.70 5.52 -17.68
C ILE A 94 8.35 4.15 -17.80
N PRO A 95 9.29 3.93 -18.74
CA PRO A 95 10.00 2.67 -18.85
C PRO A 95 10.82 2.36 -17.61
N LEU A 96 10.67 1.14 -17.08
CA LEU A 96 11.39 0.61 -15.93
C LEU A 96 12.57 -0.27 -16.38
N THR A 97 13.47 -0.58 -15.45
CA THR A 97 14.66 -1.41 -15.76
C THR A 97 14.28 -2.83 -16.16
N ASN A 98 13.22 -3.38 -15.55
CA ASN A 98 12.70 -4.72 -15.82
C ASN A 98 11.29 -4.86 -15.20
N HIS A 99 10.76 -6.09 -15.17
CA HIS A 99 9.47 -6.48 -14.65
C HIS A 99 9.21 -5.92 -13.23
N PRO A 100 8.24 -5.01 -13.07
CA PRO A 100 7.95 -4.36 -11.80
C PRO A 100 7.00 -5.17 -10.92
N ASN A 101 6.84 -4.76 -9.66
CA ASN A 101 5.83 -5.31 -8.75
C ASN A 101 5.21 -4.19 -7.90
N ASN A 102 5.69 -3.94 -6.70
CA ASN A 102 5.12 -2.97 -5.77
C ASN A 102 5.74 -1.57 -5.91
N ILE A 103 5.03 -0.58 -5.39
CA ILE A 103 5.40 0.84 -5.47
C ILE A 103 5.31 1.46 -4.07
N ALA A 104 6.19 2.42 -3.80
CA ALA A 104 6.07 3.33 -2.67
C ALA A 104 6.39 4.77 -3.11
N VAL A 105 5.73 5.76 -2.52
CA VAL A 105 5.96 7.18 -2.79
C VAL A 105 6.59 7.81 -1.55
N SER A 106 7.59 8.67 -1.75
CA SER A 106 8.18 9.46 -0.66
C SER A 106 7.13 10.38 -0.03
N LYS A 107 7.27 10.67 1.26
CA LYS A 107 6.30 11.53 1.97
C LYS A 107 6.16 12.93 1.39
N ASP A 108 7.24 13.45 0.82
CA ASP A 108 7.25 14.75 0.14
C ASP A 108 6.78 14.70 -1.32
N GLY A 109 6.43 13.50 -1.81
CA GLY A 109 5.94 13.28 -3.16
C GLY A 109 6.99 13.40 -4.27
N LYS A 110 8.28 13.60 -3.94
CA LYS A 110 9.32 13.86 -4.96
C LYS A 110 9.87 12.60 -5.60
N ARG A 111 9.78 11.46 -4.91
CA ARG A 111 10.30 10.18 -5.38
C ARG A 111 9.24 9.10 -5.38
N VAL A 112 9.25 8.29 -6.43
CA VAL A 112 8.48 7.04 -6.48
C VAL A 112 9.49 5.89 -6.60
N TYR A 113 9.38 4.92 -5.71
CA TYR A 113 10.24 3.74 -5.64
C TYR A 113 9.46 2.56 -6.18
N VAL A 114 10.02 1.89 -7.19
CA VAL A 114 9.40 0.74 -7.83
C VAL A 114 10.23 -0.51 -7.60
N ALA A 115 9.60 -1.53 -7.06
CA ALA A 115 10.23 -2.85 -6.88
C ALA A 115 10.40 -3.56 -8.23
N ILE A 116 11.62 -3.92 -8.58
CA ILE A 116 11.95 -4.64 -9.81
C ILE A 116 12.26 -6.09 -9.47
N VAL A 117 11.41 -7.01 -9.95
CA VAL A 117 11.52 -8.46 -9.71
C VAL A 117 12.47 -9.10 -10.70
N GLY A 118 12.44 -8.66 -11.95
CA GLY A 118 13.21 -9.25 -13.03
C GLY A 118 14.71 -8.95 -12.97
N GLY A 119 15.50 -9.78 -13.66
CA GLY A 119 16.96 -9.65 -13.70
C GLY A 119 17.62 -9.84 -12.33
N PRO A 120 18.71 -9.10 -12.04
CA PRO A 120 19.40 -9.18 -10.76
C PRO A 120 18.63 -8.55 -9.61
N GLY A 121 17.50 -7.89 -9.90
CA GLY A 121 16.67 -7.15 -8.95
C GLY A 121 17.20 -5.74 -8.68
N ALA A 122 16.26 -4.83 -8.48
CA ALA A 122 16.55 -3.44 -8.19
C ALA A 122 15.36 -2.73 -7.50
N VAL A 123 15.62 -1.53 -7.00
CA VAL A 123 14.61 -0.52 -6.74
C VAL A 123 14.83 0.61 -7.75
N ASP A 124 13.91 0.79 -8.69
CA ASP A 124 13.94 1.93 -9.59
C ASP A 124 13.41 3.18 -8.87
N VAL A 125 14.13 4.27 -8.98
CA VAL A 125 13.81 5.56 -8.39
C VAL A 125 13.34 6.49 -9.49
N ILE A 126 12.09 6.92 -9.38
CA ILE A 126 11.45 7.83 -10.32
C ILE A 126 11.42 9.24 -9.72
N ASP A 127 11.85 10.22 -10.46
CA ASP A 127 11.64 11.62 -10.12
C ASP A 127 10.21 12.02 -10.51
N ALA A 128 9.41 12.39 -9.53
CA ALA A 128 7.98 12.65 -9.72
C ALA A 128 7.70 13.98 -10.46
N ALA A 129 8.64 14.93 -10.45
CA ALA A 129 8.47 16.20 -11.14
C ALA A 129 8.77 16.08 -12.64
N SER A 130 9.90 15.46 -13.00
CA SER A 130 10.26 15.23 -14.41
C SER A 130 9.53 14.01 -15.00
N MET A 131 8.93 13.16 -14.18
CA MET A 131 8.33 11.88 -14.60
C MET A 131 9.31 11.02 -15.40
N THR A 132 10.52 10.85 -14.88
CA THR A 132 11.58 10.04 -15.48
C THR A 132 12.26 9.17 -14.43
N ARG A 133 12.82 8.03 -14.86
CA ARG A 133 13.65 7.22 -13.98
C ARG A 133 14.98 7.92 -13.74
N ALA A 134 15.23 8.33 -12.49
CA ALA A 134 16.45 9.01 -12.09
C ALA A 134 17.60 8.05 -11.78
N LYS A 135 17.29 6.87 -11.18
CA LYS A 135 18.28 5.90 -10.72
C LYS A 135 17.69 4.50 -10.66
N SER A 136 18.55 3.49 -10.65
CA SER A 136 18.20 2.11 -10.32
C SER A 136 19.18 1.60 -9.26
N ILE A 137 18.68 1.24 -8.08
CA ILE A 137 19.48 0.76 -6.94
C ILE A 137 19.50 -0.76 -7.01
N ARG A 138 20.65 -1.37 -7.33
CA ARG A 138 20.80 -2.83 -7.40
C ARG A 138 20.68 -3.47 -6.01
N THR A 139 20.00 -4.62 -5.94
CA THR A 139 19.65 -5.28 -4.66
C THR A 139 20.10 -6.74 -4.56
N GLU A 140 20.74 -7.29 -5.60
CA GLU A 140 21.17 -8.70 -5.63
C GLU A 140 20.05 -9.69 -5.30
N GLY A 141 19.01 -9.67 -6.07
CA GLY A 141 17.83 -10.50 -5.94
C GLY A 141 16.55 -9.70 -6.18
N GLY A 142 15.66 -10.24 -7.00
CA GLY A 142 14.42 -9.57 -7.41
C GLY A 142 13.63 -9.04 -6.22
N ILE A 143 13.28 -7.75 -6.25
CA ILE A 143 12.50 -7.10 -5.21
C ILE A 143 11.02 -7.27 -5.50
N HIS A 144 10.32 -7.88 -4.53
CA HIS A 144 8.88 -8.10 -4.63
C HIS A 144 8.08 -6.94 -4.00
N ASN A 145 8.52 -6.42 -2.86
CA ASN A 145 7.85 -5.32 -2.17
C ASN A 145 8.83 -4.22 -1.80
N VAL A 146 8.35 -2.98 -1.91
CA VAL A 146 9.08 -1.77 -1.50
C VAL A 146 8.16 -0.88 -0.68
N TYR A 147 8.70 -0.24 0.36
CA TYR A 147 7.97 0.65 1.26
C TYR A 147 8.84 1.83 1.65
N VAL A 148 8.22 2.97 1.91
CA VAL A 148 8.85 4.10 2.61
C VAL A 148 8.50 3.98 4.09
N THR A 149 9.49 4.11 4.97
CA THR A 149 9.26 4.04 6.42
C THR A 149 8.36 5.17 6.92
N PRO A 150 7.63 4.98 8.04
CA PRO A 150 6.70 5.97 8.56
C PRO A 150 7.32 7.35 8.85
N ASP A 151 8.61 7.41 9.16
CA ASP A 151 9.36 8.66 9.32
C ASP A 151 9.88 9.26 8.00
N GLY A 152 9.76 8.54 6.89
CA GLY A 152 10.25 8.96 5.57
C GLY A 152 11.75 8.91 5.39
N ARG A 153 12.52 8.31 6.32
CA ARG A 153 13.98 8.29 6.25
C ARG A 153 14.54 7.18 5.39
N PHE A 154 13.84 6.05 5.33
CA PHE A 154 14.33 4.87 4.64
C PHE A 154 13.32 4.32 3.64
N VAL A 155 13.85 3.61 2.66
CA VAL A 155 13.09 2.74 1.77
C VAL A 155 13.46 1.29 2.12
N VAL A 156 12.45 0.46 2.39
CA VAL A 156 12.65 -0.94 2.76
C VAL A 156 12.17 -1.84 1.63
N ALA A 157 13.07 -2.69 1.14
CA ALA A 157 12.85 -3.53 -0.02
C ALA A 157 13.04 -5.01 0.33
N GLY A 158 11.98 -5.82 0.12
CA GLY A 158 11.96 -7.25 0.41
C GLY A 158 12.13 -8.10 -0.84
N SER A 159 13.06 -9.06 -0.80
CA SER A 159 13.34 -10.01 -1.86
C SER A 159 12.82 -11.41 -1.50
N ILE A 160 12.08 -12.02 -2.44
CA ILE A 160 11.66 -13.43 -2.29
C ILE A 160 12.85 -14.35 -2.60
N ILE A 161 13.45 -14.21 -3.77
CA ILE A 161 14.54 -15.09 -4.23
C ILE A 161 15.82 -14.83 -3.44
N GLY A 162 16.13 -13.56 -3.18
CA GLY A 162 17.31 -13.16 -2.40
C GLY A 162 17.19 -13.44 -0.91
N LYS A 163 16.00 -13.80 -0.40
CA LYS A 163 15.72 -14.06 1.02
C LYS A 163 16.33 -12.99 1.94
N LYS A 164 16.03 -11.73 1.64
CA LYS A 164 16.62 -10.60 2.39
C LYS A 164 15.71 -9.36 2.40
N ILE A 165 15.91 -8.55 3.41
CA ILE A 165 15.38 -7.18 3.50
C ILE A 165 16.57 -6.24 3.27
N ASN A 166 16.46 -5.33 2.30
CA ASN A 166 17.41 -4.25 2.09
C ASN A 166 16.81 -2.95 2.62
N VAL A 167 17.58 -2.19 3.37
CA VAL A 167 17.18 -0.86 3.83
C VAL A 167 18.05 0.18 3.16
N ILE A 168 17.41 1.09 2.48
CA ILE A 168 18.00 2.14 1.65
C ILE A 168 17.78 3.47 2.36
N ASP A 169 18.83 4.25 2.55
CA ASP A 169 18.72 5.63 3.01
C ASP A 169 18.10 6.47 1.89
N GLN A 170 16.96 7.12 2.15
CA GLN A 170 16.22 7.85 1.13
C GLN A 170 16.99 9.06 0.59
N ALA A 171 17.75 9.76 1.44
CA ALA A 171 18.50 10.95 1.04
C ALA A 171 19.74 10.62 0.21
N LYS A 172 20.40 9.49 0.51
CA LYS A 172 21.58 9.01 -0.20
C LYS A 172 21.26 8.14 -1.42
N GLU A 173 20.06 7.54 -1.40
CA GLU A 173 19.62 6.52 -2.35
C GLU A 173 20.63 5.35 -2.44
N GLU A 174 21.07 4.87 -1.28
CA GLU A 174 22.05 3.79 -1.12
C GLU A 174 21.59 2.80 -0.05
N ILE A 175 21.89 1.50 -0.26
CA ILE A 175 21.63 0.47 0.75
C ILE A 175 22.55 0.72 1.95
N VAL A 176 21.97 0.89 3.14
CA VAL A 176 22.71 1.15 4.38
C VAL A 176 22.84 -0.09 5.25
N TRP A 177 21.91 -1.04 5.15
CA TRP A 177 22.03 -2.37 5.75
C TRP A 177 21.14 -3.39 5.05
N THR A 178 21.44 -4.66 5.25
CA THR A 178 20.71 -5.79 4.72
C THR A 178 20.54 -6.85 5.79
N LEU A 179 19.34 -7.42 5.90
CA LEU A 179 19.02 -8.53 6.80
C LEU A 179 18.69 -9.77 5.98
N ALA A 180 19.47 -10.85 6.14
CA ALA A 180 19.11 -12.15 5.61
C ALA A 180 17.95 -12.76 6.40
N THR A 181 17.05 -13.46 5.71
CA THR A 181 15.90 -14.15 6.27
C THR A 181 15.93 -15.62 5.93
N GLU A 182 15.25 -16.47 6.73
CA GLU A 182 15.18 -17.92 6.48
C GLU A 182 14.53 -18.23 5.12
N GLU A 183 13.50 -17.45 4.78
CA GLU A 183 12.72 -17.63 3.57
C GLU A 183 12.48 -16.31 2.85
N GLY A 184 11.95 -16.38 1.61
CA GLY A 184 11.67 -15.21 0.79
C GLY A 184 10.73 -14.22 1.48
N VAL A 185 11.12 -12.94 1.47
CA VAL A 185 10.37 -11.85 2.11
C VAL A 185 9.14 -11.50 1.28
N ARG A 186 7.99 -11.56 1.91
CA ARG A 186 6.68 -11.21 1.39
C ARG A 186 6.27 -9.80 1.88
N PRO A 187 5.00 -9.40 1.91
CA PRO A 187 4.60 -8.08 2.41
C PRO A 187 5.10 -7.75 3.81
N MET A 188 5.27 -6.46 4.06
CA MET A 188 5.75 -5.90 5.33
C MET A 188 4.84 -4.77 5.82
N ALA A 189 4.78 -4.58 7.15
CA ALA A 189 4.18 -3.43 7.80
C ALA A 189 5.12 -2.89 8.89
N PHE A 190 4.95 -1.62 9.27
CA PHE A 190 5.90 -0.90 10.11
C PHE A 190 5.24 -0.33 11.34
N ASP A 191 5.71 -0.72 12.50
CA ASP A 191 5.37 -0.14 13.79
C ASP A 191 6.38 0.96 14.15
N VAL A 192 5.94 1.95 14.92
CA VAL A 192 6.73 3.14 15.22
C VAL A 192 6.94 3.36 16.72
N ASN A 193 8.00 4.06 17.03
CA ASN A 193 8.23 4.66 18.33
C ASN A 193 7.36 5.92 18.49
N PRO A 194 7.23 6.47 19.71
CA PRO A 194 6.49 7.71 19.94
C PRO A 194 6.99 8.92 19.14
N ASP A 195 8.25 8.93 18.73
CA ASP A 195 8.87 9.96 17.88
C ASP A 195 8.62 9.75 16.39
N GLY A 196 7.87 8.69 15.99
CA GLY A 196 7.55 8.33 14.62
C GLY A 196 8.63 7.52 13.90
N ALA A 197 9.79 7.29 14.50
CA ALA A 197 10.84 6.45 13.92
C ALA A 197 10.39 4.98 13.87
N THR A 198 10.82 4.25 12.84
CA THR A 198 10.51 2.83 12.69
C THR A 198 11.05 2.02 13.87
N LYS A 199 10.16 1.29 14.55
CA LYS A 199 10.47 0.43 15.68
C LYS A 199 10.63 -1.03 15.26
N ARG A 200 9.61 -1.58 14.63
CA ARG A 200 9.56 -2.97 14.18
C ARG A 200 9.09 -3.06 12.74
N ILE A 201 9.58 -4.09 12.05
CA ILE A 201 9.00 -4.54 10.79
C ILE A 201 8.29 -5.86 11.05
N PHE A 202 7.01 -5.95 10.71
CA PHE A 202 6.30 -7.20 10.60
C PHE A 202 6.42 -7.68 9.16
N ALA A 203 7.01 -8.85 8.93
CA ALA A 203 7.25 -9.35 7.59
C ALA A 203 6.71 -10.77 7.44
N GLN A 204 5.95 -11.02 6.38
CA GLN A 204 5.57 -12.36 6.02
C GLN A 204 6.68 -13.03 5.21
N LEU A 205 6.82 -14.33 5.38
CA LEU A 205 7.82 -15.14 4.69
C LEU A 205 7.15 -16.22 3.83
N SER A 206 7.82 -16.58 2.74
CA SER A 206 7.40 -17.68 1.89
C SER A 206 7.36 -18.99 2.70
N GLY A 207 6.39 -19.87 2.40
CA GLY A 207 6.26 -21.16 3.07
C GLY A 207 5.76 -21.10 4.52
N PHE A 208 5.59 -19.92 5.10
CA PHE A 208 5.19 -19.74 6.50
C PHE A 208 3.81 -19.09 6.62
N ASN A 209 2.87 -19.76 7.32
CA ASN A 209 1.57 -19.17 7.64
C ASN A 209 1.67 -18.33 8.92
N GLY A 210 2.16 -17.11 8.78
CA GLY A 210 2.48 -16.23 9.88
C GLY A 210 3.34 -15.04 9.46
N PHE A 211 4.01 -14.45 10.42
CA PHE A 211 4.93 -13.34 10.19
C PHE A 211 6.09 -13.34 11.18
N VAL A 212 7.20 -12.78 10.79
CA VAL A 212 8.34 -12.52 11.67
C VAL A 212 8.34 -11.05 12.11
N ILE A 213 8.98 -10.81 13.25
CA ILE A 213 9.17 -9.48 13.82
C ILE A 213 10.65 -9.14 13.73
N VAL A 214 10.96 -8.06 13.01
CA VAL A 214 12.31 -7.51 12.93
C VAL A 214 12.39 -6.29 13.83
N ASP A 215 13.33 -6.28 14.76
CA ASP A 215 13.73 -5.08 15.49
C ASP A 215 14.57 -4.21 14.54
N PHE A 216 14.06 -3.02 14.22
CA PHE A 216 14.67 -2.17 13.20
C PHE A 216 16.04 -1.63 13.66
N ALA A 217 16.16 -1.26 14.92
CA ALA A 217 17.42 -0.72 15.47
C ALA A 217 18.50 -1.81 15.63
N LYS A 218 18.11 -3.02 16.03
CA LYS A 218 19.03 -4.15 16.16
C LYS A 218 19.32 -4.85 14.83
N GLN A 219 18.54 -4.55 13.77
CA GLN A 219 18.69 -5.15 12.44
C GLN A 219 18.61 -6.68 12.46
N GLN A 220 17.70 -7.24 13.26
CA GLN A 220 17.58 -8.70 13.40
C GLN A 220 16.13 -9.14 13.62
N VAL A 221 15.83 -10.39 13.21
CA VAL A 221 14.58 -11.05 13.55
C VAL A 221 14.62 -11.36 15.05
N VAL A 222 13.60 -10.90 15.78
CA VAL A 222 13.50 -11.08 17.25
C VAL A 222 12.38 -12.02 17.65
N ASP A 223 11.40 -12.27 16.77
CA ASP A 223 10.29 -13.17 17.05
C ASP A 223 9.62 -13.67 15.76
N LYS A 224 8.83 -14.76 15.88
CA LYS A 224 8.11 -15.39 14.77
C LYS A 224 6.74 -15.87 15.26
N ILE A 225 5.68 -15.28 14.72
CA ILE A 225 4.30 -15.58 15.11
C ILE A 225 3.63 -16.41 14.04
N LYS A 226 3.19 -17.63 14.41
CA LYS A 226 2.39 -18.53 13.59
C LYS A 226 0.91 -18.16 13.73
N LEU A 227 0.20 -18.06 12.60
CA LEU A 227 -1.25 -17.88 12.63
C LEU A 227 -1.95 -19.16 13.11
N PRO A 228 -3.16 -19.06 13.69
CA PRO A 228 -3.92 -20.22 14.15
C PRO A 228 -4.05 -21.31 13.08
N GLU A 229 -3.90 -22.55 13.47
CA GLU A 229 -4.14 -23.69 12.60
C GLU A 229 -5.63 -24.03 12.57
N LEU A 230 -6.17 -24.19 11.38
CA LEU A 230 -7.52 -24.70 11.18
C LEU A 230 -7.49 -26.22 10.90
N PRO A 231 -8.61 -26.91 11.10
CA PRO A 231 -8.76 -28.28 10.62
C PRO A 231 -8.40 -28.40 9.13
N PRO A 232 -7.80 -29.50 8.68
CA PRO A 232 -7.39 -29.68 7.27
C PRO A 232 -8.51 -29.42 6.26
N ALA A 233 -9.75 -29.81 6.59
CA ALA A 233 -10.92 -29.59 5.75
C ALA A 233 -11.31 -28.12 5.55
N GLU A 234 -10.84 -27.22 6.41
CA GLU A 234 -11.09 -25.77 6.33
C GLU A 234 -9.94 -25.01 5.67
N ARG A 235 -8.85 -25.69 5.32
CA ARG A 235 -7.66 -25.04 4.73
C ARG A 235 -7.67 -25.16 3.20
N VAL A 236 -7.25 -24.09 2.56
CA VAL A 236 -6.89 -24.08 1.14
C VAL A 236 -5.42 -24.49 1.02
N THR A 237 -5.13 -25.48 0.19
CA THR A 237 -3.77 -25.97 -0.03
C THR A 237 -3.24 -25.71 -1.44
N GLN A 238 -4.11 -25.37 -2.37
CA GLN A 238 -3.78 -25.09 -3.77
C GLN A 238 -3.78 -23.60 -4.07
N GLY A 239 -3.06 -23.17 -5.10
CA GLY A 239 -3.03 -21.80 -5.57
C GLY A 239 -2.34 -20.80 -4.63
N LEU A 240 -1.64 -21.28 -3.57
CA LEU A 240 -0.99 -20.41 -2.59
C LEU A 240 0.26 -19.70 -3.13
N GLN A 241 0.82 -20.16 -4.24
CA GLN A 241 2.03 -19.58 -4.86
C GLN A 241 3.21 -19.45 -3.87
N GLY A 242 3.42 -20.49 -3.02
CA GLY A 242 4.45 -20.49 -1.96
C GLY A 242 4.21 -19.45 -0.85
N SER A 243 3.00 -18.94 -0.72
CA SER A 243 2.65 -17.90 0.25
C SER A 243 1.35 -18.27 0.98
N PRO A 244 1.41 -19.09 2.05
CA PRO A 244 0.23 -19.46 2.83
C PRO A 244 -0.40 -18.29 3.59
N SER A 245 0.39 -17.25 3.88
CA SER A 245 -0.06 -15.92 4.30
C SER A 245 0.52 -14.86 3.35
N HIS A 246 -0.11 -13.67 3.22
CA HIS A 246 0.40 -12.65 2.31
C HIS A 246 0.20 -11.22 2.85
N GLY A 247 -0.89 -10.52 2.62
CA GLY A 247 -1.04 -9.13 3.04
C GLY A 247 -1.02 -8.93 4.56
N LEU A 248 -0.38 -7.86 5.03
CA LEU A 248 -0.52 -7.36 6.39
C LEU A 248 -0.42 -5.83 6.39
N ALA A 249 -1.15 -5.19 7.31
CA ALA A 249 -1.13 -3.75 7.49
C ALA A 249 -1.49 -3.37 8.93
N ILE A 250 -0.99 -2.21 9.36
CA ILE A 250 -1.35 -1.58 10.63
C ILE A 250 -2.44 -0.55 10.35
N ALA A 251 -3.48 -0.53 11.19
CA ALA A 251 -4.51 0.48 11.14
C ALA A 251 -3.92 1.89 11.36
N PRO A 252 -4.44 2.94 10.71
CA PRO A 252 -3.91 4.30 10.83
C PRO A 252 -3.79 4.83 12.26
N ASP A 253 -4.62 4.34 13.19
CA ASP A 253 -4.56 4.69 14.62
C ASP A 253 -3.41 3.98 15.39
N GLY A 254 -2.67 3.10 14.72
CA GLY A 254 -1.53 2.36 15.29
C GLY A 254 -1.91 1.25 16.27
N LYS A 255 -3.20 0.89 16.42
CA LYS A 255 -3.65 -0.03 17.49
C LYS A 255 -3.89 -1.46 17.03
N THR A 256 -4.09 -1.68 15.73
CA THR A 256 -4.45 -2.99 15.19
C THR A 256 -3.55 -3.36 14.02
N LEU A 257 -2.94 -4.54 14.09
CA LEU A 257 -2.27 -5.19 12.97
C LEU A 257 -3.23 -6.24 12.38
N CYS A 258 -3.59 -6.09 11.10
CA CYS A 258 -4.30 -7.11 10.34
C CYS A 258 -3.33 -7.95 9.53
N VAL A 259 -3.52 -9.27 9.55
CA VAL A 259 -2.66 -10.26 8.88
C VAL A 259 -3.53 -11.24 8.11
N LEU A 260 -3.29 -11.39 6.81
CA LEU A 260 -4.04 -12.31 5.95
C LEU A 260 -3.42 -13.71 5.94
N SER A 261 -4.27 -14.71 6.04
CA SER A 261 -3.94 -16.08 5.70
C SER A 261 -4.68 -16.51 4.44
N LYS A 262 -3.96 -16.73 3.35
CA LYS A 262 -4.50 -17.32 2.12
C LYS A 262 -4.97 -18.75 2.37
N MET A 263 -4.17 -19.51 3.15
CA MET A 263 -4.47 -20.87 3.54
C MET A 263 -5.78 -20.97 4.33
N ASN A 264 -6.02 -20.04 5.25
CA ASN A 264 -7.19 -20.07 6.12
C ASN A 264 -8.39 -19.28 5.58
N THR A 265 -8.20 -18.52 4.47
CA THR A 265 -9.23 -17.60 3.95
C THR A 265 -9.74 -16.63 5.02
N ARG A 266 -8.81 -16.05 5.79
CA ARG A 266 -9.14 -15.18 6.93
C ARG A 266 -8.19 -13.98 7.03
N VAL A 267 -8.70 -12.93 7.65
CA VAL A 267 -7.92 -11.85 8.25
C VAL A 267 -7.89 -12.04 9.77
N TYR A 268 -6.69 -12.09 10.33
CA TYR A 268 -6.42 -12.11 11.77
C TYR A 268 -6.08 -10.72 12.25
N MET A 269 -6.59 -10.33 13.42
CA MET A 269 -6.40 -9.00 14.01
C MET A 269 -5.64 -9.14 15.33
N TYR A 270 -4.55 -8.40 15.46
CA TYR A 270 -3.69 -8.37 16.65
C TYR A 270 -3.66 -6.97 17.25
N SER A 271 -3.66 -6.88 18.59
CA SER A 271 -3.42 -5.59 19.25
C SER A 271 -1.98 -5.13 19.06
N LEU A 272 -1.76 -3.82 19.07
CA LEU A 272 -0.45 -3.22 19.15
C LEU A 272 -0.38 -2.34 20.42
N PRO A 273 0.75 -2.34 21.13
CA PRO A 273 2.02 -3.00 20.78
C PRO A 273 2.15 -4.48 21.23
N GLU A 274 1.16 -5.05 21.97
CA GLU A 274 1.28 -6.32 22.71
C GLU A 274 1.19 -7.57 21.83
N LEU A 275 0.69 -7.47 20.60
CA LEU A 275 0.48 -8.57 19.66
C LEU A 275 -0.45 -9.68 20.21
N LYS A 276 -1.47 -9.29 20.99
CA LYS A 276 -2.52 -10.23 21.41
C LYS A 276 -3.49 -10.44 20.26
N LEU A 277 -3.81 -11.69 19.96
CA LEU A 277 -4.85 -12.02 18.98
C LEU A 277 -6.21 -11.52 19.50
N LEU A 278 -6.80 -10.57 18.80
CA LEU A 278 -8.12 -9.99 19.12
C LEU A 278 -9.26 -10.81 18.53
N GLY A 279 -9.01 -11.51 17.43
CA GLY A 279 -9.98 -12.32 16.71
C GLY A 279 -9.68 -12.37 15.21
N GLU A 280 -10.65 -12.85 14.45
CA GLU A 280 -10.54 -13.06 13.02
C GLU A 280 -11.85 -12.80 12.30
N SER A 281 -11.80 -12.61 10.99
CA SER A 281 -12.96 -12.62 10.09
C SER A 281 -12.67 -13.52 8.90
N LYS A 282 -13.63 -14.36 8.53
CA LYS A 282 -13.60 -15.05 7.24
C LYS A 282 -13.77 -14.02 6.13
N VAL A 283 -13.06 -14.21 5.01
CA VAL A 283 -13.10 -13.37 3.82
C VAL A 283 -13.19 -14.25 2.57
N GLY A 284 -13.12 -13.67 1.38
CA GLY A 284 -13.13 -14.43 0.15
C GLY A 284 -11.88 -15.31 -0.04
N HIS A 285 -11.84 -16.08 -1.15
CA HIS A 285 -10.76 -17.03 -1.41
C HIS A 285 -9.46 -16.33 -1.81
N HIS A 286 -8.33 -16.88 -1.34
CA HIS A 286 -6.98 -16.36 -1.57
C HIS A 286 -6.87 -14.87 -1.27
N PRO A 287 -7.15 -14.42 -0.02
CA PRO A 287 -6.97 -13.04 0.36
C PRO A 287 -5.49 -12.65 0.19
N ASP A 288 -5.22 -11.66 -0.64
CA ASP A 288 -3.85 -11.36 -1.08
C ASP A 288 -3.32 -10.05 -0.49
N TRP A 289 -4.13 -9.00 -0.43
CA TRP A 289 -3.73 -7.70 0.08
C TRP A 289 -4.83 -7.04 0.89
N LEU A 290 -4.47 -6.01 1.67
CA LEU A 290 -5.44 -5.26 2.45
C LEU A 290 -5.02 -3.80 2.64
N THR A 291 -6.03 -2.93 2.82
CA THR A 291 -5.85 -1.53 3.20
C THR A 291 -6.97 -1.10 4.15
N PHE A 292 -6.68 -0.12 5.01
CA PHE A 292 -7.65 0.43 5.95
C PHE A 292 -8.29 1.71 5.44
N THR A 293 -9.50 2.01 5.89
CA THR A 293 -10.03 3.37 5.84
C THR A 293 -9.25 4.30 6.78
N PRO A 294 -9.17 5.62 6.48
CA PRO A 294 -8.40 6.57 7.30
C PRO A 294 -8.86 6.64 8.76
N ASP A 295 -10.12 6.31 9.05
CA ASP A 295 -10.69 6.27 10.40
C ASP A 295 -10.42 4.96 11.15
N SER A 296 -9.65 4.03 10.57
CA SER A 296 -9.31 2.72 11.13
C SER A 296 -10.48 1.76 11.37
N LYS A 297 -11.70 2.10 10.91
CA LYS A 297 -12.89 1.31 11.21
C LYS A 297 -13.12 0.13 10.28
N ARG A 298 -12.63 0.22 9.05
CA ARG A 298 -12.83 -0.84 8.04
C ARG A 298 -11.51 -1.23 7.41
N VAL A 299 -11.37 -2.51 7.10
CA VAL A 299 -10.29 -3.04 6.29
C VAL A 299 -10.88 -3.67 5.01
N TYR A 300 -10.30 -3.33 3.87
CA TYR A 300 -10.66 -3.82 2.55
C TYR A 300 -9.65 -4.88 2.14
N VAL A 301 -10.13 -6.09 1.90
CA VAL A 301 -9.29 -7.26 1.61
C VAL A 301 -9.50 -7.70 0.16
N ALA A 302 -8.45 -7.67 -0.65
CA ALA A 302 -8.46 -8.16 -2.02
C ALA A 302 -8.42 -9.70 -2.04
N ASN A 303 -9.44 -10.34 -2.59
CA ASN A 303 -9.60 -11.80 -2.64
C ASN A 303 -9.30 -12.30 -4.06
N ALA A 304 -8.03 -12.61 -4.34
CA ALA A 304 -7.56 -12.98 -5.67
C ALA A 304 -8.26 -14.23 -6.26
N GLY A 305 -8.71 -15.14 -5.42
CA GLY A 305 -9.38 -16.39 -5.83
C GLY A 305 -10.89 -16.28 -6.00
N SER A 306 -11.50 -15.16 -5.63
CA SER A 306 -12.96 -14.95 -5.75
C SER A 306 -13.35 -13.66 -6.49
N ASN A 307 -12.38 -12.95 -7.10
CA ASN A 307 -12.60 -11.72 -7.86
C ASN A 307 -13.46 -10.71 -7.10
N SER A 308 -13.13 -10.52 -5.82
CA SER A 308 -13.91 -9.66 -4.92
C SER A 308 -13.02 -8.93 -3.93
N VAL A 309 -13.57 -7.89 -3.31
CA VAL A 309 -13.00 -7.22 -2.16
C VAL A 309 -13.93 -7.39 -0.97
N SER A 310 -13.46 -8.03 0.09
CA SER A 310 -14.17 -8.11 1.37
C SER A 310 -14.02 -6.81 2.14
N VAL A 311 -15.10 -6.32 2.72
CA VAL A 311 -15.10 -5.19 3.66
C VAL A 311 -15.34 -5.75 5.06
N VAL A 312 -14.36 -5.58 5.94
CA VAL A 312 -14.42 -6.09 7.30
C VAL A 312 -14.50 -4.94 8.30
N ASP A 313 -15.50 -4.97 9.17
CA ASP A 313 -15.59 -4.07 10.33
C ASP A 313 -14.53 -4.50 11.36
N VAL A 314 -13.62 -3.58 11.72
CA VAL A 314 -12.48 -3.88 12.58
C VAL A 314 -12.92 -4.14 14.02
N ALA A 315 -13.85 -3.37 14.55
CA ALA A 315 -14.33 -3.50 15.92
C ALA A 315 -15.17 -4.76 16.12
N GLY A 316 -16.07 -5.05 15.19
CA GLY A 316 -16.91 -6.26 15.20
C GLY A 316 -16.19 -7.51 14.71
N ARG A 317 -15.03 -7.37 14.06
CA ARG A 317 -14.28 -8.49 13.46
C ARG A 317 -15.14 -9.34 12.54
N LYS A 318 -15.89 -8.67 11.68
CA LYS A 318 -16.90 -9.31 10.82
C LYS A 318 -16.88 -8.72 9.42
N GLU A 319 -16.95 -9.58 8.41
CA GLU A 319 -17.25 -9.15 7.04
C GLU A 319 -18.65 -8.53 6.98
N ILE A 320 -18.74 -7.31 6.46
CA ILE A 320 -19.99 -6.55 6.35
C ILE A 320 -20.44 -6.37 4.89
N ALA A 321 -19.54 -6.56 3.94
CA ALA A 321 -19.84 -6.53 2.51
C ALA A 321 -18.78 -7.29 1.72
N GLN A 322 -19.15 -7.75 0.54
CA GLN A 322 -18.25 -8.29 -0.47
C GLN A 322 -18.56 -7.62 -1.81
N ILE A 323 -17.55 -6.98 -2.40
CA ILE A 323 -17.68 -6.13 -3.59
C ILE A 323 -17.10 -6.90 -4.78
N PRO A 324 -17.85 -7.20 -5.82
CA PRO A 324 -17.31 -7.76 -7.06
C PRO A 324 -16.35 -6.76 -7.71
N VAL A 325 -15.20 -7.25 -8.18
CA VAL A 325 -14.18 -6.46 -8.88
C VAL A 325 -13.65 -7.25 -10.08
N GLY A 326 -12.62 -6.75 -10.77
CA GLY A 326 -11.98 -7.42 -11.88
C GLY A 326 -11.27 -8.71 -11.48
N GLN A 327 -10.65 -9.36 -12.47
CA GLN A 327 -10.03 -10.67 -12.29
C GLN A 327 -8.72 -10.61 -11.53
N VAL A 328 -8.55 -11.53 -10.59
CA VAL A 328 -7.36 -11.69 -9.74
C VAL A 328 -6.99 -10.38 -9.05
N PRO A 329 -7.87 -9.81 -8.20
CA PRO A 329 -7.54 -8.62 -7.42
C PRO A 329 -6.33 -8.90 -6.52
N LYS A 330 -5.27 -8.10 -6.70
CA LYS A 330 -3.99 -8.31 -6.03
C LYS A 330 -3.76 -7.29 -4.92
N ARG A 331 -3.58 -6.03 -5.28
CA ARG A 331 -3.24 -4.99 -4.32
C ARG A 331 -4.35 -3.96 -4.22
N ASN A 332 -4.52 -3.42 -3.04
CA ASN A 332 -5.33 -2.24 -2.86
C ASN A 332 -4.64 -1.22 -1.96
N ILE A 333 -4.97 0.03 -2.18
CA ILE A 333 -4.52 1.16 -1.37
C ILE A 333 -5.71 2.07 -1.06
N THR A 334 -5.56 2.85 -0.01
CA THR A 334 -6.49 3.94 0.30
C THR A 334 -5.93 5.24 -0.23
N ALA A 335 -6.68 5.91 -1.08
CA ALA A 335 -6.38 7.23 -1.62
C ALA A 335 -7.29 8.27 -0.98
N VAL A 336 -6.71 9.41 -0.61
CA VAL A 336 -7.44 10.62 -0.18
C VAL A 336 -7.24 11.64 -1.29
N LEU A 337 -8.31 11.94 -1.99
CA LEU A 337 -8.32 12.80 -3.18
C LEU A 337 -8.88 14.18 -2.82
N PRO A 338 -8.40 15.27 -3.46
CA PRO A 338 -8.88 16.64 -3.22
C PRO A 338 -10.31 16.87 -3.63
#